data_ae6e04e679d2c1de972d8e2ef61fd60f
#
_entry.id   ae6e04e679d2c1de972d8e2ef61fd60f
#
_cell.length_a   1.000
_cell.length_b   1.000
_cell.length_c   1.000
_cell.angle_alpha   90.00
_cell.angle_beta   90.00
_cell.angle_gamma   90.00
#
_symmetry.space_group_name_H-M   'P 1'
#
loop_
_entity.id
_entity.type
_entity.pdbx_description
1 polymer ?
#
loop_
_entity_poly.entity_id
_entity_poly.type
_entity_poly.pdbx_seq_one_letter_code
_entity_poly.pdbx_strand_id
1 'polypeptide(L)'
;MNNLIFCTVTSLFFMAGSLHAATFSVLSPANNSFVEHEQLSIVLSLQGGGTTAVKALVNGTTFTKAVPEGGHNNIVCLGVTLVNGLNKIDISTTNPSGAVSTGKLSIYLRSRLSKQHQQPPPGFQRYYFHVPANESACTPCHRMEATLNDMHPVKPEDSPCYQCHKRKDNRTYKHKPVSAWACFSCHEVVTGKRKYTTMKPEQSICFLCHSNQQKLWKNKKVHHGPTAVGNCSVCHDPHGSNWPSLVYMHPTDLCLNCHNDKKSGLHVIAGFFAKGHPVRGDKNPLKPDRPFSCAGCHNPHAGDSQSLLNKERDNNSVYCQTCHKL
;
A
#
# COMPACT_ATOMS: atom_id res chain seq x y z
N MET A 1 19.73 -63.30 65.58
CA MET A 1 20.48 -62.63 64.52
C MET A 1 19.48 -62.16 63.47
N ASN A 2 18.94 -60.96 63.59
CA ASN A 2 17.92 -60.43 62.67
C ASN A 2 18.59 -59.38 61.70
N ASN A 3 18.60 -59.73 60.45
CA ASN A 3 19.08 -58.79 59.41
C ASN A 3 17.88 -57.95 58.95
N LEU A 4 17.88 -56.67 59.27
CA LEU A 4 16.99 -55.67 58.67
C LEU A 4 17.61 -55.21 57.34
N ILE A 5 16.87 -55.41 56.23
CA ILE A 5 17.19 -54.88 54.92
C ILE A 5 16.49 -53.49 54.82
N PHE A 6 17.30 -52.43 54.78
CA PHE A 6 16.81 -51.08 54.48
C PHE A 6 16.65 -50.92 52.96
N CYS A 7 15.42 -50.74 52.51
CA CYS A 7 15.12 -50.43 51.15
C CYS A 7 15.04 -48.89 51.00
N THR A 8 16.07 -48.29 50.40
CA THR A 8 16.08 -46.86 50.10
C THR A 8 15.31 -46.58 48.83
N VAL A 9 14.16 -45.98 48.95
CA VAL A 9 13.34 -45.46 47.82
C VAL A 9 13.94 -44.15 47.36
N THR A 10 14.62 -44.15 46.22
CA THR A 10 15.12 -42.94 45.57
C THR A 10 13.96 -42.28 44.80
N SER A 11 13.38 -41.24 45.35
CA SER A 11 12.34 -40.42 44.71
C SER A 11 13.04 -39.57 43.62
N LEU A 12 12.83 -39.91 42.35
CA LEU A 12 13.15 -39.05 41.20
C LEU A 12 12.13 -37.89 41.19
N PHE A 13 12.58 -36.74 41.61
CA PHE A 13 11.85 -35.49 41.37
C PHE A 13 11.97 -35.15 39.86
N PHE A 14 10.95 -35.44 39.07
CA PHE A 14 10.76 -34.82 37.78
C PHE A 14 10.44 -33.32 37.99
N MET A 15 11.42 -32.47 37.80
CA MET A 15 11.14 -31.05 37.62
C MET A 15 10.38 -30.87 36.30
N ALA A 16 9.07 -30.75 36.38
CA ALA A 16 8.25 -30.30 35.27
C ALA A 16 8.64 -28.85 35.00
N GLY A 17 9.54 -28.63 34.06
CA GLY A 17 9.83 -27.30 33.53
C GLY A 17 8.55 -26.73 32.98
N SER A 18 8.05 -25.65 33.58
CA SER A 18 6.89 -24.91 33.07
C SER A 18 7.21 -24.46 31.65
N LEU A 19 6.61 -25.09 30.66
CA LEU A 19 6.63 -24.68 29.27
C LEU A 19 5.90 -23.34 29.15
N HIS A 20 6.58 -22.24 29.36
CA HIS A 20 6.03 -20.93 29.11
C HIS A 20 5.88 -20.77 27.61
N ALA A 21 4.67 -20.64 27.11
CA ALA A 21 4.41 -20.24 25.75
C ALA A 21 5.09 -18.88 25.49
N ALA A 22 5.80 -18.78 24.37
CA ALA A 22 6.39 -17.50 23.97
C ALA A 22 5.27 -16.48 23.74
N THR A 23 5.12 -15.52 24.66
CA THR A 23 4.11 -14.47 24.54
C THR A 23 4.61 -13.32 23.68
N PHE A 24 3.71 -12.56 23.09
CA PHE A 24 4.05 -11.36 22.33
C PHE A 24 3.07 -10.22 22.63
N SER A 25 3.51 -9.01 22.38
CA SER A 25 2.64 -7.83 22.35
C SER A 25 2.77 -7.12 21.00
N VAL A 26 1.67 -6.58 20.49
CA VAL A 26 1.67 -5.74 19.28
C VAL A 26 2.04 -4.33 19.71
N LEU A 27 3.21 -3.86 19.27
CA LEU A 27 3.67 -2.50 19.53
C LEU A 27 3.06 -1.51 18.56
N SER A 28 2.86 -1.93 17.30
CA SER A 28 2.40 -1.04 16.22
C SER A 28 1.91 -1.85 15.02
N PRO A 29 0.81 -1.44 14.36
CA PRO A 29 -0.13 -0.40 14.78
C PRO A 29 -1.01 -0.85 15.96
N ALA A 30 -1.66 0.11 16.60
CA ALA A 30 -2.68 -0.20 17.62
C ALA A 30 -3.89 -0.89 16.97
N ASN A 31 -4.59 -1.72 17.76
CA ASN A 31 -5.85 -2.30 17.31
C ASN A 31 -6.86 -1.19 16.95
N ASN A 32 -7.74 -1.45 15.98
CA ASN A 32 -8.69 -0.48 15.44
C ASN A 32 -8.01 0.77 14.84
N SER A 33 -6.87 0.56 14.18
CA SER A 33 -6.24 1.60 13.36
C SER A 33 -6.76 1.58 11.93
N PHE A 34 -6.79 2.76 11.28
CA PHE A 34 -6.97 2.81 9.83
C PHE A 34 -5.74 3.41 9.12
N VAL A 35 -5.48 2.91 7.93
CA VAL A 35 -4.36 3.28 7.05
C VAL A 35 -4.86 3.62 5.65
N GLU A 36 -4.02 4.26 4.84
CA GLU A 36 -4.34 4.66 3.45
C GLU A 36 -3.49 3.92 2.41
N HIS A 37 -2.63 3.00 2.85
CA HIS A 37 -1.75 2.21 1.98
C HIS A 37 -1.90 0.73 2.27
N GLU A 38 -1.90 -0.08 1.21
CA GLU A 38 -2.10 -1.53 1.30
C GLU A 38 -0.95 -2.26 2.03
N GLN A 39 0.26 -1.70 1.97
CA GLN A 39 1.43 -2.29 2.62
C GLN A 39 1.55 -1.78 4.05
N LEU A 40 1.52 -2.69 5.01
CA LEU A 40 1.63 -2.41 6.43
C LEU A 40 2.74 -3.26 7.04
N SER A 41 3.47 -2.69 8.00
CA SER A 41 4.39 -3.43 8.88
C SER A 41 3.77 -3.54 10.27
N ILE A 42 3.63 -4.77 10.75
CA ILE A 42 3.20 -5.06 12.13
C ILE A 42 4.47 -5.24 12.95
N VAL A 43 4.60 -4.48 14.02
CA VAL A 43 5.76 -4.53 14.92
C VAL A 43 5.35 -5.26 16.19
N LEU A 44 6.05 -6.33 16.51
CA LEU A 44 5.78 -7.17 17.67
C LEU A 44 6.97 -7.14 18.63
N SER A 45 6.70 -7.10 19.93
CA SER A 45 7.67 -7.43 20.97
C SER A 45 7.45 -8.87 21.43
N LEU A 46 8.47 -9.70 21.33
CA LEU A 46 8.44 -11.09 21.76
C LEU A 46 8.90 -11.17 23.22
N GLN A 47 8.22 -12.00 24.03
CA GLN A 47 8.57 -12.21 25.44
C GLN A 47 8.86 -13.69 25.66
N GLY A 48 9.82 -13.99 26.56
CA GLY A 48 10.08 -15.36 26.99
C GLY A 48 11.05 -16.18 26.16
N GLY A 49 11.74 -15.60 25.17
CA GLY A 49 12.80 -16.27 24.38
C GLY A 49 12.33 -17.44 23.50
N GLY A 50 13.12 -17.78 22.48
CA GLY A 50 12.91 -19.00 21.69
C GLY A 50 11.78 -18.99 20.65
N THR A 51 11.16 -17.84 20.33
CA THR A 51 10.23 -17.77 19.18
C THR A 51 10.99 -18.08 17.89
N THR A 52 10.54 -19.07 17.12
CA THR A 52 11.18 -19.49 15.86
C THR A 52 10.51 -18.85 14.65
N ALA A 53 9.23 -18.56 14.72
CA ALA A 53 8.48 -17.94 13.65
C ALA A 53 7.33 -17.07 14.15
N VAL A 54 7.03 -16.03 13.39
CA VAL A 54 5.83 -15.20 13.51
C VAL A 54 5.01 -15.37 12.24
N LYS A 55 3.71 -15.59 12.41
CA LYS A 55 2.73 -15.67 11.31
C LYS A 55 1.63 -14.66 11.51
N ALA A 56 1.15 -14.08 10.42
CA ALA A 56 -0.09 -13.32 10.39
C ALA A 56 -0.99 -13.87 9.28
N LEU A 57 -2.22 -14.21 9.63
CA LEU A 57 -3.27 -14.57 8.68
C LEU A 57 -4.14 -13.33 8.46
N VAL A 58 -4.08 -12.75 7.27
CA VAL A 58 -4.82 -11.55 6.88
C VAL A 58 -5.85 -11.92 5.84
N ASN A 59 -7.12 -11.93 6.22
CA ASN A 59 -8.24 -12.27 5.32
C ASN A 59 -7.99 -13.56 4.50
N GLY A 60 -7.45 -14.60 5.13
CA GLY A 60 -7.13 -15.89 4.47
C GLY A 60 -5.73 -15.97 3.83
N THR A 61 -4.99 -14.89 3.71
CA THR A 61 -3.61 -14.89 3.20
C THR A 61 -2.61 -14.95 4.35
N THR A 62 -1.67 -15.90 4.30
CA THR A 62 -0.66 -16.08 5.35
C THR A 62 0.63 -15.34 5.01
N PHE A 63 1.14 -14.57 5.96
CA PHE A 63 2.45 -13.92 5.96
C PHE A 63 3.29 -14.54 7.09
N THR A 64 4.54 -14.88 6.79
CA THR A 64 5.43 -15.55 7.77
C THR A 64 6.78 -14.86 7.79
N LYS A 65 7.36 -14.74 8.98
CA LYS A 65 8.74 -14.32 9.19
C LYS A 65 9.41 -15.24 10.18
N ALA A 66 10.53 -15.83 9.77
CA ALA A 66 11.41 -16.56 10.68
C ALA A 66 12.07 -15.57 11.67
N VAL A 67 12.24 -16.01 12.89
CA VAL A 67 12.97 -15.27 13.95
C VAL A 67 14.31 -15.97 14.10
N PRO A 68 15.45 -15.33 13.76
CA PRO A 68 16.79 -15.92 13.91
C PRO A 68 17.10 -16.21 15.37
N GLU A 69 17.76 -17.33 15.63
CA GLU A 69 18.32 -17.61 16.96
C GLU A 69 19.40 -16.58 17.31
N GLY A 70 19.41 -16.10 18.56
CA GLY A 70 20.40 -15.14 19.04
C GLY A 70 20.19 -13.71 18.57
N GLY A 71 19.06 -13.38 17.96
CA GLY A 71 18.70 -12.00 17.63
C GLY A 71 18.67 -11.13 18.90
N HIS A 72 19.48 -10.07 18.92
CA HIS A 72 19.66 -9.21 20.10
C HIS A 72 18.42 -8.41 20.51
N ASN A 73 17.35 -8.48 19.74
CA ASN A 73 16.14 -7.72 19.99
C ASN A 73 14.91 -8.60 19.86
N ASN A 74 14.11 -8.60 20.91
CA ASN A 74 12.80 -9.24 20.91
C ASN A 74 11.77 -8.52 20.00
N ILE A 75 12.22 -7.68 19.06
CA ILE A 75 11.36 -6.92 18.15
C ILE A 75 11.34 -7.57 16.78
N VAL A 76 10.15 -7.87 16.29
CA VAL A 76 9.92 -8.43 14.95
C VAL A 76 9.01 -7.51 14.15
N CYS A 77 9.43 -7.16 12.94
CA CYS A 77 8.61 -6.42 11.98
C CYS A 77 8.11 -7.39 10.90
N LEU A 78 6.81 -7.62 10.83
CA LEU A 78 6.17 -8.47 9.83
C LEU A 78 5.41 -7.61 8.81
N GLY A 79 5.86 -7.63 7.56
CA GLY A 79 5.17 -6.93 6.47
C GLY A 79 3.97 -7.72 5.97
N VAL A 80 2.81 -7.09 5.90
CA VAL A 80 1.57 -7.65 5.37
C VAL A 80 0.99 -6.76 4.27
N THR A 81 0.10 -7.33 3.45
CA THR A 81 -0.66 -6.58 2.45
C THR A 81 -2.14 -6.63 2.83
N LEU A 82 -2.78 -5.46 2.84
CA LEU A 82 -4.17 -5.27 3.21
C LEU A 82 -5.05 -5.18 1.95
N VAL A 83 -6.33 -5.48 2.11
CA VAL A 83 -7.37 -5.19 1.12
C VAL A 83 -8.26 -4.04 1.59
N ASN A 84 -8.94 -3.34 0.66
CA ASN A 84 -9.84 -2.25 1.01
C ASN A 84 -10.90 -2.68 2.02
N GLY A 85 -11.12 -1.86 3.03
CA GLY A 85 -12.06 -2.12 4.12
C GLY A 85 -11.42 -2.76 5.34
N LEU A 86 -12.20 -3.53 6.09
CA LEU A 86 -11.78 -4.15 7.34
C LEU A 86 -10.90 -5.38 7.08
N ASN A 87 -9.68 -5.36 7.60
CA ASN A 87 -8.78 -6.49 7.63
C ASN A 87 -8.73 -7.07 9.06
N LYS A 88 -9.13 -8.31 9.19
CA LYS A 88 -8.97 -9.09 10.43
C LYS A 88 -7.66 -9.85 10.30
N ILE A 89 -6.79 -9.69 11.29
CA ILE A 89 -5.45 -10.24 11.30
C ILE A 89 -5.30 -11.13 12.52
N ASP A 90 -5.14 -12.43 12.31
CA ASP A 90 -4.80 -13.38 13.36
C ASP A 90 -3.28 -13.56 13.37
N ILE A 91 -2.66 -13.18 14.49
CA ILE A 91 -1.20 -13.27 14.68
C ILE A 91 -0.90 -14.50 15.53
N SER A 92 0.11 -15.26 15.17
CA SER A 92 0.61 -16.39 15.97
C SER A 92 2.12 -16.40 16.04
N THR A 93 2.64 -16.80 17.18
CA THR A 93 4.07 -17.08 17.39
C THR A 93 4.25 -18.52 17.82
N THR A 94 5.31 -19.17 17.36
CA THR A 94 5.64 -20.55 17.70
C THR A 94 7.02 -20.60 18.33
N ASN A 95 7.16 -21.31 19.43
CA ASN A 95 8.45 -21.55 20.08
C ASN A 95 9.06 -22.90 19.62
N PRO A 96 10.32 -23.25 20.00
CA PRO A 96 10.97 -24.50 19.62
C PRO A 96 10.24 -25.77 20.11
N SER A 97 9.49 -25.68 21.20
CA SER A 97 8.67 -26.82 21.71
C SER A 97 7.36 -27.00 20.95
N GLY A 98 7.05 -26.15 19.98
CA GLY A 98 5.80 -26.16 19.23
C GLY A 98 4.63 -25.46 19.92
N ALA A 99 4.83 -24.85 21.09
CA ALA A 99 3.78 -24.08 21.75
C ALA A 99 3.45 -22.80 20.97
N VAL A 100 2.16 -22.51 20.83
CA VAL A 100 1.65 -21.40 20.00
C VAL A 100 0.96 -20.37 20.89
N SER A 101 1.32 -19.11 20.74
CA SER A 101 0.58 -17.96 21.27
C SER A 101 -0.15 -17.24 20.14
N THR A 102 -1.35 -16.73 20.40
CA THR A 102 -2.18 -16.06 19.39
C THR A 102 -2.64 -14.70 19.85
N GLY A 103 -2.87 -13.82 18.90
CA GLY A 103 -3.44 -12.49 19.11
C GLY A 103 -4.24 -12.03 17.90
N LYS A 104 -5.09 -11.03 18.07
CA LYS A 104 -5.94 -10.47 17.00
C LYS A 104 -5.71 -9.00 16.85
N LEU A 105 -5.75 -8.52 15.59
CA LEU A 105 -5.60 -7.13 15.24
C LEU A 105 -6.62 -6.79 14.14
N SER A 106 -7.30 -5.68 14.28
CA SER A 106 -8.25 -5.15 13.29
C SER A 106 -7.70 -3.88 12.70
N ILE A 107 -7.47 -3.87 11.38
CA ILE A 107 -6.97 -2.71 10.64
C ILE A 107 -7.92 -2.41 9.49
N TYR A 108 -8.27 -1.15 9.32
CA TYR A 108 -9.09 -0.71 8.20
C TYR A 108 -8.24 -0.03 7.13
N LEU A 109 -8.26 -0.56 5.90
CA LEU A 109 -7.65 0.13 4.76
C LEU A 109 -8.69 1.05 4.14
N ARG A 110 -8.48 2.36 4.31
CA ARG A 110 -9.33 3.39 3.73
C ARG A 110 -9.01 3.57 2.25
N SER A 111 -10.01 3.48 1.40
CA SER A 111 -9.86 3.74 -0.03
C SER A 111 -10.44 5.10 -0.40
N ARG A 112 -9.69 5.90 -1.15
CA ARG A 112 -10.21 7.15 -1.73
C ARG A 112 -11.12 6.91 -2.95
N LEU A 113 -10.98 5.75 -3.59
CA LEU A 113 -11.72 5.39 -4.80
C LEU A 113 -13.04 4.69 -4.50
N SER A 114 -13.04 3.75 -3.56
CA SER A 114 -14.23 2.98 -3.23
C SER A 114 -15.14 3.73 -2.29
N LYS A 115 -16.32 4.13 -2.73
CA LYS A 115 -17.33 4.80 -1.87
C LYS A 115 -17.65 4.01 -0.59
N GLN A 116 -17.64 2.66 -0.68
CA GLN A 116 -17.92 1.78 0.45
C GLN A 116 -16.83 1.80 1.53
N HIS A 117 -15.58 2.18 1.15
CA HIS A 117 -14.42 2.10 2.03
C HIS A 117 -13.77 3.46 2.29
N GLN A 118 -14.48 4.56 2.04
CA GLN A 118 -13.97 5.92 2.28
C GLN A 118 -13.96 6.28 3.76
N GLN A 119 -14.91 5.75 4.53
CA GLN A 119 -15.04 6.04 5.94
C GLN A 119 -14.73 4.78 6.77
N PRO A 120 -13.77 4.84 7.68
CA PRO A 120 -13.54 3.77 8.62
C PRO A 120 -14.71 3.67 9.61
N PRO A 121 -14.98 2.49 10.20
CA PRO A 121 -15.98 2.34 11.24
C PRO A 121 -15.68 3.24 12.44
N PRO A 122 -16.71 3.60 13.24
CA PRO A 122 -16.51 4.32 14.49
C PRO A 122 -15.50 3.60 15.41
N GLY A 123 -14.67 4.38 16.09
CA GLY A 123 -13.63 3.86 16.99
C GLY A 123 -12.29 3.55 16.31
N PHE A 124 -12.22 3.59 14.99
CA PHE A 124 -10.93 3.46 14.30
C PHE A 124 -10.17 4.79 14.28
N GLN A 125 -8.88 4.75 14.64
CA GLN A 125 -7.97 5.91 14.67
C GLN A 125 -7.00 5.87 13.51
N ARG A 126 -6.66 7.04 12.94
CA ARG A 126 -5.66 7.12 11.88
C ARG A 126 -4.29 6.76 12.41
N TYR A 127 -3.66 5.79 11.78
CA TYR A 127 -2.32 5.37 12.11
C TYR A 127 -1.26 6.12 11.29
N TYR A 128 -0.23 6.57 11.98
CA TYR A 128 0.97 7.17 11.40
C TYR A 128 2.18 6.48 12.01
N PHE A 129 3.03 5.86 11.18
CA PHE A 129 4.22 5.17 11.70
C PHE A 129 5.26 6.17 12.22
N HIS A 130 5.59 7.19 11.43
CA HIS A 130 6.64 8.16 11.74
C HIS A 130 6.17 9.22 12.76
N VAL A 131 5.93 8.74 13.97
CA VAL A 131 5.69 9.54 15.18
C VAL A 131 6.55 8.98 16.33
N PRO A 132 7.04 9.81 17.27
CA PRO A 132 7.98 9.38 18.31
C PRO A 132 7.51 8.13 19.07
N ALA A 133 6.23 8.04 19.40
CA ALA A 133 5.66 6.91 20.15
C ALA A 133 5.80 5.57 19.41
N ASN A 134 5.65 5.57 18.07
CA ASN A 134 5.75 4.36 17.25
C ASN A 134 7.19 4.02 16.87
N GLU A 135 8.07 5.02 16.82
CA GLU A 135 9.48 4.85 16.46
C GLU A 135 10.34 4.42 17.64
N SER A 136 9.91 4.65 18.86
CA SER A 136 10.69 4.38 20.09
C SER A 136 11.23 2.95 20.18
N ALA A 137 10.47 1.97 19.70
CA ALA A 137 10.90 0.58 19.66
C ALA A 137 11.97 0.29 18.58
N CYS A 138 12.14 1.17 17.60
CA CYS A 138 13.04 1.00 16.44
C CYS A 138 14.36 1.77 16.61
N THR A 139 14.34 2.90 17.33
CA THR A 139 15.48 3.80 17.52
C THR A 139 16.74 3.15 18.14
N PRO A 140 16.65 2.10 19.00
CA PRO A 140 17.86 1.46 19.52
C PRO A 140 18.73 0.80 18.44
N CYS A 141 18.15 0.45 17.29
CA CYS A 141 18.84 -0.29 16.23
C CYS A 141 18.83 0.43 14.89
N HIS A 142 17.82 1.29 14.65
CA HIS A 142 17.63 1.98 13.39
C HIS A 142 17.75 3.49 13.57
N ARG A 143 18.45 4.13 12.62
CA ARG A 143 18.45 5.59 12.54
C ARG A 143 17.10 6.04 11.96
N MET A 144 16.24 6.58 12.84
CA MET A 144 14.88 7.02 12.48
C MET A 144 14.84 8.48 12.03
N GLU A 145 15.94 9.21 12.15
CA GLU A 145 16.07 10.59 11.68
C GLU A 145 16.86 10.62 10.37
N ALA A 146 16.26 11.17 9.33
CA ALA A 146 16.96 11.48 8.11
C ALA A 146 17.70 12.82 8.22
N THR A 147 18.82 12.92 7.55
CA THR A 147 19.66 14.13 7.47
C THR A 147 19.68 14.68 6.04
N LEU A 148 20.23 15.85 5.83
CA LEU A 148 20.43 16.42 4.50
C LEU A 148 21.27 15.51 3.59
N ASN A 149 22.19 14.74 4.16
CA ASN A 149 23.02 13.79 3.40
C ASN A 149 22.20 12.63 2.82
N ASP A 150 21.02 12.35 3.38
CA ASP A 150 20.15 11.29 2.91
C ASP A 150 19.25 11.72 1.73
N MET A 151 19.30 12.99 1.33
CA MET A 151 18.44 13.51 0.25
C MET A 151 18.75 12.90 -1.11
N HIS A 152 20.02 12.51 -1.33
CA HIS A 152 20.50 11.95 -2.59
C HIS A 152 21.38 10.72 -2.34
N PRO A 153 20.81 9.57 -1.96
CA PRO A 153 21.60 8.37 -1.72
C PRO A 153 22.27 7.92 -3.05
N VAL A 154 23.52 7.49 -2.96
CA VAL A 154 24.26 6.97 -4.11
C VAL A 154 23.71 5.61 -4.52
N LYS A 155 23.32 4.79 -3.54
CA LYS A 155 22.69 3.48 -3.73
C LYS A 155 21.44 3.38 -2.87
N PRO A 156 20.47 2.53 -3.25
CA PRO A 156 19.26 2.31 -2.44
C PRO A 156 19.54 1.97 -0.97
N GLU A 157 20.52 1.10 -0.73
CA GLU A 157 20.92 0.64 0.59
C GLU A 157 21.53 1.74 1.48
N ASP A 158 22.04 2.81 0.89
CA ASP A 158 22.55 3.98 1.61
C ASP A 158 21.40 4.85 2.16
N SER A 159 20.19 4.68 1.62
CA SER A 159 19.00 5.39 2.12
C SER A 159 18.53 4.80 3.45
N PRO A 160 18.33 5.62 4.51
CA PRO A 160 17.76 5.14 5.75
C PRO A 160 16.35 4.58 5.61
N CYS A 161 15.67 4.94 4.52
CA CYS A 161 14.31 4.48 4.23
C CYS A 161 14.28 3.06 3.68
N TYR A 162 15.36 2.61 3.00
CA TYR A 162 15.39 1.39 2.21
C TYR A 162 15.06 0.14 3.02
N GLN A 163 15.60 0.00 4.20
CA GLN A 163 15.44 -1.22 5.00
C GLN A 163 13.96 -1.55 5.30
N CYS A 164 13.15 -0.52 5.52
CA CYS A 164 11.72 -0.66 5.80
C CYS A 164 10.86 -0.51 4.54
N HIS A 165 11.26 0.34 3.59
CA HIS A 165 10.45 0.71 2.43
C HIS A 165 10.86 0.06 1.11
N LYS A 166 11.78 -0.91 1.09
CA LYS A 166 12.23 -1.60 -0.13
C LYS A 166 11.10 -2.18 -1.00
N ARG A 167 9.95 -2.52 -0.41
CA ARG A 167 8.76 -2.95 -1.16
C ARG A 167 8.14 -1.86 -2.05
N LYS A 168 8.47 -0.58 -1.82
CA LYS A 168 8.00 0.53 -2.66
C LYS A 168 8.59 0.48 -4.07
N ASP A 169 9.76 -0.13 -4.23
CA ASP A 169 10.42 -0.33 -5.51
C ASP A 169 10.03 -1.64 -6.24
N ASN A 170 9.17 -2.47 -5.65
CA ASN A 170 8.73 -3.74 -6.22
C ASN A 170 7.43 -3.59 -7.04
N ARG A 171 7.51 -2.83 -8.16
CA ARG A 171 6.39 -2.62 -9.09
C ARG A 171 6.87 -2.69 -10.54
N THR A 172 5.98 -3.07 -11.46
CA THR A 172 6.30 -3.15 -12.90
C THR A 172 6.64 -1.77 -13.47
N TYR A 173 5.85 -0.77 -13.14
CA TYR A 173 6.07 0.62 -13.54
C TYR A 173 6.48 1.42 -12.31
N LYS A 174 7.73 1.86 -12.29
CA LYS A 174 8.30 2.62 -11.18
C LYS A 174 8.31 4.10 -11.50
N HIS A 175 8.02 4.94 -10.52
CA HIS A 175 8.22 6.37 -10.66
C HIS A 175 9.72 6.69 -10.55
N LYS A 176 10.23 7.52 -11.44
CA LYS A 176 11.67 7.80 -11.51
C LYS A 176 12.30 8.24 -10.17
N PRO A 177 11.70 9.18 -9.40
CA PRO A 177 12.25 9.55 -8.09
C PRO A 177 12.33 8.36 -7.12
N VAL A 178 11.34 7.45 -7.15
CA VAL A 178 11.33 6.27 -6.28
C VAL A 178 12.38 5.26 -6.69
N SER A 179 12.57 5.03 -8.00
CA SER A 179 13.64 4.17 -8.52
C SER A 179 15.04 4.68 -8.14
N ALA A 180 15.18 6.00 -8.02
CA ALA A 180 16.41 6.65 -7.58
C ALA A 180 16.50 6.82 -6.07
N TRP A 181 15.53 6.30 -5.30
CA TRP A 181 15.42 6.49 -3.84
C TRP A 181 15.46 7.94 -3.37
N ALA A 182 15.11 8.87 -4.24
CA ALA A 182 15.02 10.30 -3.96
C ALA A 182 13.70 10.64 -3.23
N CYS A 183 13.50 10.05 -2.04
CA CYS A 183 12.26 10.14 -1.26
C CYS A 183 11.91 11.59 -0.91
N PHE A 184 12.94 12.39 -0.63
CA PHE A 184 12.80 13.81 -0.26
C PHE A 184 12.47 14.74 -1.44
N SER A 185 12.37 14.21 -2.66
CA SER A 185 11.75 14.97 -3.75
C SER A 185 10.25 15.24 -3.52
N CYS A 186 9.62 14.49 -2.61
CA CYS A 186 8.19 14.59 -2.28
C CYS A 186 7.91 14.65 -0.79
N HIS A 187 8.75 14.02 0.04
CA HIS A 187 8.59 13.96 1.49
C HIS A 187 9.47 14.98 2.17
N GLU A 188 8.92 15.68 3.15
CA GLU A 188 9.63 16.72 3.89
C GLU A 188 10.41 16.12 5.06
N VAL A 189 11.66 16.56 5.24
CA VAL A 189 12.41 16.32 6.47
C VAL A 189 11.90 17.32 7.51
N VAL A 190 10.78 16.97 8.15
CA VAL A 190 10.19 17.81 9.19
C VAL A 190 10.50 17.21 10.55
N THR A 191 11.05 18.03 11.43
CA THR A 191 11.14 17.72 12.85
C THR A 191 9.82 18.02 13.53
N GLY A 192 9.21 17.03 14.18
CA GLY A 192 7.94 17.24 14.87
C GLY A 192 7.09 15.99 15.05
N LYS A 193 5.81 16.19 15.32
CA LYS A 193 4.87 15.10 15.64
C LYS A 193 4.65 14.11 14.49
N ARG A 194 4.86 14.52 13.25
CA ARG A 194 4.72 13.68 12.05
C ARG A 194 5.87 14.00 11.10
N LYS A 195 6.78 13.05 10.95
CA LYS A 195 7.90 13.16 10.01
C LYS A 195 7.49 12.69 8.61
N TYR A 196 8.25 13.13 7.62
CA TYR A 196 8.18 12.67 6.24
C TYR A 196 6.80 12.81 5.60
N THR A 197 6.06 13.82 6.00
CA THR A 197 4.81 14.20 5.33
C THR A 197 5.10 14.76 3.94
N THR A 198 4.13 14.72 3.05
CA THR A 198 4.23 15.39 1.76
C THR A 198 3.75 16.83 1.88
N MET A 199 4.35 17.74 1.10
CA MET A 199 3.89 19.12 0.97
C MET A 199 2.42 19.21 0.55
N LYS A 200 1.76 20.31 0.89
CA LYS A 200 0.37 20.58 0.48
C LYS A 200 0.30 21.95 -0.18
N PRO A 201 -0.56 22.13 -1.20
CA PRO A 201 -1.44 21.11 -1.85
C PRO A 201 -0.64 20.11 -2.69
N GLU A 202 -1.17 18.88 -2.83
CA GLU A 202 -0.50 17.77 -3.51
C GLU A 202 -0.03 18.09 -4.94
N GLN A 203 -0.85 18.79 -5.71
CA GLN A 203 -0.52 19.20 -7.08
C GLN A 203 0.78 20.00 -7.18
N SER A 204 1.13 20.78 -6.15
CA SER A 204 2.35 21.59 -6.15
C SER A 204 3.59 20.74 -6.24
N ILE A 205 3.62 19.59 -5.59
CA ILE A 205 4.73 18.64 -5.67
C ILE A 205 4.82 18.04 -7.07
N CYS A 206 3.69 17.59 -7.62
CA CYS A 206 3.65 16.94 -8.91
C CYS A 206 4.13 17.89 -10.02
N PHE A 207 3.70 19.13 -9.97
CA PHE A 207 4.01 20.12 -11.01
C PHE A 207 5.42 20.71 -10.92
N LEU A 208 6.20 20.44 -9.88
CA LEU A 208 7.63 20.74 -9.88
C LEU A 208 8.35 20.04 -11.06
N CYS A 209 7.94 18.82 -11.38
CA CYS A 209 8.51 18.06 -12.49
C CYS A 209 7.56 17.95 -13.70
N HIS A 210 6.25 17.94 -13.47
CA HIS A 210 5.23 17.80 -14.51
C HIS A 210 4.66 19.17 -14.98
N SER A 211 5.52 20.19 -15.05
CA SER A 211 5.12 21.56 -15.41
C SER A 211 4.54 21.67 -16.82
N ASN A 212 5.02 20.84 -17.78
CA ASN A 212 4.47 20.83 -19.14
C ASN A 212 3.00 20.38 -19.15
N GLN A 213 2.67 19.34 -18.38
CA GLN A 213 1.30 18.87 -18.23
C GLN A 213 0.42 19.94 -17.59
N GLN A 214 0.94 20.61 -16.57
CA GLN A 214 0.22 21.73 -15.95
C GLN A 214 -0.12 22.83 -16.97
N LYS A 215 0.87 23.24 -17.80
CA LYS A 215 0.65 24.26 -18.85
C LYS A 215 -0.40 23.81 -19.87
N LEU A 216 -0.32 22.53 -20.33
CA LEU A 216 -1.28 21.99 -21.27
C LEU A 216 -2.71 21.97 -20.71
N TRP A 217 -2.87 21.56 -19.44
CA TRP A 217 -4.20 21.45 -18.85
C TRP A 217 -4.77 22.80 -18.45
N LYS A 218 -3.95 23.75 -17.95
CA LYS A 218 -4.39 25.05 -17.51
C LYS A 218 -5.23 25.82 -18.55
N ASN A 219 -4.92 25.61 -19.83
CA ASN A 219 -5.58 26.30 -20.94
C ASN A 219 -6.83 25.57 -21.46
N LYS A 220 -7.19 24.42 -20.89
CA LYS A 220 -8.37 23.67 -21.30
C LYS A 220 -9.63 24.23 -20.66
N LYS A 221 -10.76 24.14 -21.41
CA LYS A 221 -12.05 24.69 -20.97
C LYS A 221 -12.70 23.91 -19.85
N VAL A 222 -12.44 22.58 -19.82
CA VAL A 222 -13.06 21.68 -18.86
C VAL A 222 -11.97 20.89 -18.14
N HIS A 223 -12.02 20.86 -16.82
CA HIS A 223 -11.14 20.07 -15.98
C HIS A 223 -11.92 18.94 -15.33
N HIS A 224 -11.35 17.74 -15.32
CA HIS A 224 -11.93 16.63 -14.57
C HIS A 224 -11.88 16.93 -13.07
N GLY A 225 -12.94 16.58 -12.32
CA GLY A 225 -13.10 16.97 -10.92
C GLY A 225 -11.88 16.71 -10.04
N PRO A 226 -11.31 15.49 -9.99
CA PRO A 226 -10.09 15.22 -9.22
C PRO A 226 -8.89 16.08 -9.64
N THR A 227 -8.73 16.34 -10.93
CA THR A 227 -7.64 17.18 -11.45
C THR A 227 -7.86 18.66 -11.12
N ALA A 228 -9.10 19.13 -11.19
CA ALA A 228 -9.48 20.50 -10.86
C ALA A 228 -9.11 20.86 -9.42
N VAL A 229 -9.23 19.91 -8.49
CA VAL A 229 -8.88 20.10 -7.08
C VAL A 229 -7.46 19.60 -6.73
N GLY A 230 -6.68 19.21 -7.72
CA GLY A 230 -5.29 18.82 -7.55
C GLY A 230 -5.05 17.49 -6.81
N ASN A 231 -6.04 16.60 -6.80
CA ASN A 231 -5.97 15.29 -6.15
C ASN A 231 -5.38 14.23 -7.10
N CYS A 232 -4.11 14.33 -7.46
CA CYS A 232 -3.44 13.44 -8.41
C CYS A 232 -3.38 12.00 -7.90
N SER A 233 -3.08 11.80 -6.60
CA SER A 233 -2.95 10.49 -5.98
C SER A 233 -4.28 9.75 -5.74
N VAL A 234 -5.42 10.33 -6.12
CA VAL A 234 -6.68 9.57 -6.18
C VAL A 234 -6.62 8.49 -7.26
N CYS A 235 -5.95 8.78 -8.39
CA CYS A 235 -5.84 7.88 -9.54
C CYS A 235 -4.45 7.24 -9.67
N HIS A 236 -3.39 7.96 -9.30
CA HIS A 236 -2.00 7.55 -9.47
C HIS A 236 -1.35 7.17 -8.14
N ASP A 237 -0.58 6.05 -8.14
CA ASP A 237 0.36 5.77 -7.05
C ASP A 237 1.71 6.42 -7.40
N PRO A 238 2.11 7.47 -6.68
CA PRO A 238 3.36 8.17 -6.97
C PRO A 238 4.61 7.33 -6.70
N HIS A 239 4.49 6.19 -6.03
CA HIS A 239 5.63 5.30 -5.78
C HIS A 239 5.86 4.32 -6.94
N GLY A 240 4.80 3.88 -7.60
CA GLY A 240 4.84 2.92 -8.68
C GLY A 240 3.59 2.05 -8.73
N SER A 241 3.38 1.37 -9.84
CA SER A 241 2.20 0.55 -10.05
C SER A 241 2.52 -0.62 -10.98
N ASN A 242 1.63 -1.61 -11.02
CA ASN A 242 1.67 -2.67 -12.02
C ASN A 242 0.92 -2.29 -13.30
N TRP A 243 0.43 -1.05 -13.39
CA TRP A 243 -0.28 -0.51 -14.54
C TRP A 243 0.45 0.69 -15.15
N PRO A 244 0.41 0.86 -16.49
CA PRO A 244 0.99 2.01 -17.15
C PRO A 244 0.46 3.34 -16.58
N SER A 245 1.26 4.38 -16.65
CA SER A 245 0.95 5.70 -16.08
C SER A 245 0.76 5.69 -14.55
N LEU A 246 1.25 4.68 -13.86
CA LEU A 246 1.22 4.54 -12.39
C LEU A 246 -0.20 4.58 -11.81
N VAL A 247 -1.22 4.14 -12.53
CA VAL A 247 -2.58 4.07 -11.98
C VAL A 247 -2.73 2.85 -11.08
N TYR A 248 -3.63 2.92 -10.09
CA TYR A 248 -3.78 1.86 -9.08
C TYR A 248 -4.26 0.52 -9.65
N MET A 249 -5.04 0.56 -10.73
CA MET A 249 -5.67 -0.62 -11.33
C MET A 249 -5.88 -0.40 -12.82
N HIS A 250 -6.43 -1.40 -13.52
CA HIS A 250 -6.82 -1.24 -14.93
C HIS A 250 -7.64 0.04 -15.13
N PRO A 251 -7.29 0.92 -16.10
CA PRO A 251 -7.91 2.23 -16.23
C PRO A 251 -9.44 2.22 -16.32
N THR A 252 -10.04 1.19 -16.96
CA THR A 252 -11.50 1.06 -16.98
C THR A 252 -12.07 0.86 -15.57
N ASP A 253 -11.48 -0.05 -14.77
CA ASP A 253 -11.92 -0.32 -13.40
C ASP A 253 -11.74 0.92 -12.52
N LEU A 254 -10.64 1.64 -12.72
CA LEU A 254 -10.38 2.91 -12.05
C LEU A 254 -11.49 3.93 -12.29
N CYS A 255 -11.87 4.13 -13.56
CA CYS A 255 -12.92 5.07 -13.92
C CYS A 255 -14.29 4.66 -13.37
N LEU A 256 -14.58 3.36 -13.41
CA LEU A 256 -15.86 2.79 -12.96
C LEU A 256 -16.09 2.87 -11.45
N ASN A 257 -15.06 3.13 -10.64
CA ASN A 257 -15.28 3.41 -9.22
C ASN A 257 -16.17 4.64 -8.96
N CYS A 258 -16.17 5.61 -9.89
CA CYS A 258 -17.01 6.80 -9.82
C CYS A 258 -18.07 6.84 -10.93
N HIS A 259 -17.78 6.27 -12.09
CA HIS A 259 -18.62 6.27 -13.31
C HIS A 259 -19.24 4.90 -13.60
N ASN A 260 -19.80 4.25 -12.60
CA ASN A 260 -20.32 2.88 -12.71
C ASN A 260 -21.49 2.73 -13.71
N ASP A 261 -22.22 3.82 -13.98
CA ASP A 261 -23.27 3.91 -14.99
C ASP A 261 -22.72 3.80 -16.42
N LYS A 262 -21.42 3.99 -16.65
CA LYS A 262 -20.75 3.90 -17.95
C LYS A 262 -20.11 2.53 -18.22
N LYS A 263 -20.45 1.52 -17.44
CA LYS A 263 -19.91 0.15 -17.58
C LYS A 263 -20.19 -0.48 -18.94
N SER A 264 -21.34 -0.17 -19.55
CA SER A 264 -21.66 -0.60 -20.91
C SER A 264 -21.22 0.46 -21.94
N GLY A 265 -20.86 0.02 -23.13
CA GLY A 265 -20.49 0.91 -24.24
C GLY A 265 -21.68 1.60 -24.94
N LEU A 266 -22.88 1.48 -24.39
CA LEU A 266 -24.11 2.09 -24.95
C LEU A 266 -24.04 3.63 -24.98
N HIS A 267 -23.23 4.25 -24.10
CA HIS A 267 -23.00 5.69 -24.12
C HIS A 267 -22.12 6.15 -25.30
N VAL A 268 -21.46 5.21 -26.01
CA VAL A 268 -20.64 5.47 -27.21
C VAL A 268 -21.51 5.30 -28.45
N ILE A 269 -22.18 4.13 -28.57
CA ILE A 269 -23.08 3.80 -29.64
C ILE A 269 -24.32 3.14 -29.05
N ALA A 270 -25.46 3.80 -29.15
CA ALA A 270 -26.76 3.27 -28.76
C ALA A 270 -27.45 2.60 -29.96
N GLY A 271 -28.06 1.45 -29.76
CA GLY A 271 -29.08 0.90 -30.65
C GLY A 271 -28.61 -0.05 -31.76
N PHE A 272 -27.38 -0.04 -32.22
CA PHE A 272 -26.94 -0.89 -33.32
C PHE A 272 -26.38 -2.25 -32.87
N PHE A 273 -25.77 -2.30 -31.68
CA PHE A 273 -25.24 -3.51 -31.09
C PHE A 273 -25.80 -3.66 -29.66
N ALA A 274 -26.34 -4.81 -29.34
CA ALA A 274 -26.97 -5.08 -28.04
C ALA A 274 -26.07 -4.80 -26.84
N LYS A 275 -24.75 -4.78 -27.04
CA LYS A 275 -23.74 -4.55 -25.98
C LYS A 275 -23.03 -3.17 -26.07
N GLY A 276 -23.33 -2.38 -27.10
CA GLY A 276 -22.65 -1.14 -27.40
C GLY A 276 -21.18 -1.34 -27.80
N HIS A 277 -20.42 -0.24 -27.85
CA HIS A 277 -18.99 -0.27 -28.18
C HIS A 277 -18.17 -0.85 -27.00
N PRO A 278 -17.10 -1.67 -27.26
CA PRO A 278 -16.22 -2.12 -26.21
C PRO A 278 -15.60 -0.94 -25.43
N VAL A 279 -15.58 -1.02 -24.13
CA VAL A 279 -14.95 -0.02 -23.23
C VAL A 279 -13.71 -0.59 -22.53
N ARG A 280 -13.35 -1.84 -22.85
CA ARG A 280 -12.21 -2.58 -22.32
C ARG A 280 -11.66 -3.55 -23.37
N GLY A 281 -10.35 -3.69 -23.44
CA GLY A 281 -9.67 -4.67 -24.27
C GLY A 281 -8.19 -4.79 -23.89
N ASP A 282 -7.55 -5.85 -24.34
CA ASP A 282 -6.15 -6.14 -24.01
C ASP A 282 -5.18 -5.12 -24.60
N LYS A 283 -5.51 -4.60 -25.79
CA LYS A 283 -4.66 -3.65 -26.51
C LYS A 283 -5.46 -2.45 -27.02
N ASN A 284 -4.91 -1.27 -26.83
CA ASN A 284 -5.43 -0.06 -27.44
C ASN A 284 -4.99 -0.01 -28.92
N PRO A 285 -5.89 0.15 -29.88
CA PRO A 285 -5.54 0.20 -31.30
C PRO A 285 -4.53 1.30 -31.66
N LEU A 286 -4.55 2.42 -30.93
CA LEU A 286 -3.65 3.55 -31.18
C LEU A 286 -2.37 3.50 -30.32
N LYS A 287 -2.35 2.68 -29.27
CA LYS A 287 -1.22 2.51 -28.33
C LYS A 287 -1.15 1.04 -27.89
N PRO A 288 -0.60 0.14 -28.74
CA PRO A 288 -0.62 -1.30 -28.49
C PRO A 288 0.14 -1.77 -27.24
N ASP A 289 1.00 -0.89 -26.69
CA ASP A 289 1.69 -1.07 -25.42
C ASP A 289 0.80 -0.89 -24.18
N ARG A 290 -0.46 -0.49 -24.38
CA ARG A 290 -1.43 -0.20 -23.31
C ARG A 290 -2.73 -0.93 -23.53
N PRO A 291 -3.45 -1.30 -22.44
CA PRO A 291 -4.79 -1.85 -22.57
C PRO A 291 -5.75 -0.80 -23.13
N PHE A 292 -6.73 -1.26 -23.91
CA PHE A 292 -7.85 -0.42 -24.31
C PHE A 292 -8.76 -0.16 -23.10
N SER A 293 -9.11 1.10 -22.90
CA SER A 293 -9.87 1.55 -21.74
C SER A 293 -10.61 2.86 -22.05
N CYS A 294 -11.32 3.40 -21.07
CA CYS A 294 -11.96 4.71 -21.16
C CYS A 294 -10.98 5.82 -21.62
N ALA A 295 -9.72 5.75 -21.18
CA ALA A 295 -8.68 6.69 -21.57
C ALA A 295 -8.24 6.56 -23.06
N GLY A 296 -8.71 5.56 -23.78
CA GLY A 296 -8.55 5.48 -25.23
C GLY A 296 -9.33 6.57 -25.97
N CYS A 297 -10.47 6.96 -25.42
CA CYS A 297 -11.35 8.00 -25.98
C CYS A 297 -11.34 9.28 -25.16
N HIS A 298 -11.19 9.21 -23.85
CA HIS A 298 -11.29 10.34 -22.93
C HIS A 298 -9.94 10.75 -22.37
N ASN A 299 -9.71 12.05 -22.21
CA ASN A 299 -8.59 12.59 -21.42
C ASN A 299 -9.05 12.75 -19.96
N PRO A 300 -8.54 11.94 -19.02
CA PRO A 300 -9.01 11.99 -17.63
C PRO A 300 -8.54 13.23 -16.85
N HIS A 301 -7.82 14.15 -17.47
CA HIS A 301 -7.29 15.33 -16.78
C HIS A 301 -8.03 16.61 -17.16
N ALA A 302 -8.04 16.96 -18.46
CA ALA A 302 -8.67 18.17 -18.96
C ALA A 302 -8.93 18.07 -20.47
N GLY A 303 -9.90 18.81 -20.97
CA GLY A 303 -10.27 18.86 -22.39
C GLY A 303 -11.04 20.13 -22.74
N ASP A 304 -11.42 20.24 -24.00
CA ASP A 304 -12.18 21.41 -24.48
C ASP A 304 -13.68 21.10 -24.61
N SER A 305 -14.08 19.86 -24.39
CA SER A 305 -15.47 19.42 -24.35
C SER A 305 -15.87 18.88 -22.99
N GLN A 306 -17.17 18.91 -22.64
CA GLN A 306 -17.72 18.36 -21.41
C GLN A 306 -17.45 16.84 -21.28
N SER A 307 -17.35 16.16 -22.40
CA SER A 307 -17.04 14.71 -22.44
C SER A 307 -15.55 14.43 -22.33
N LEU A 308 -14.68 15.44 -22.23
CA LEU A 308 -13.22 15.30 -22.12
C LEU A 308 -12.62 14.37 -23.19
N LEU A 309 -13.07 14.49 -24.46
CA LEU A 309 -12.54 13.66 -25.53
C LEU A 309 -11.10 14.04 -25.88
N ASN A 310 -10.28 13.03 -26.21
CA ASN A 310 -8.86 13.19 -26.57
C ASN A 310 -8.62 14.06 -27.81
N LYS A 311 -9.60 14.13 -28.70
CA LYS A 311 -9.61 15.00 -29.90
C LYS A 311 -10.87 15.80 -29.92
N GLU A 312 -10.78 17.05 -30.32
CA GLU A 312 -11.95 17.88 -30.58
C GLU A 312 -12.76 17.28 -31.71
N ARG A 313 -14.08 17.37 -31.57
CA ARG A 313 -15.03 16.86 -32.53
C ARG A 313 -15.53 18.01 -33.41
N ASP A 314 -15.09 18.01 -34.65
CA ASP A 314 -15.83 18.70 -35.68
C ASP A 314 -16.91 17.78 -36.31
N ASN A 315 -16.71 16.45 -36.22
CA ASN A 315 -17.62 15.47 -36.75
C ASN A 315 -17.46 14.11 -36.03
N ASN A 316 -18.58 13.44 -35.66
CA ASN A 316 -18.60 12.16 -34.97
C ASN A 316 -17.93 11.02 -35.78
N SER A 317 -18.08 11.01 -37.11
CA SER A 317 -17.50 9.98 -37.98
C SER A 317 -15.98 10.02 -38.01
N VAL A 318 -15.37 11.21 -38.03
CA VAL A 318 -13.91 11.39 -38.04
C VAL A 318 -13.27 10.84 -36.76
N TYR A 319 -13.98 10.94 -35.62
CA TYR A 319 -13.44 10.39 -34.36
C TYR A 319 -13.35 8.86 -34.42
N CYS A 320 -14.36 8.19 -34.94
CA CYS A 320 -14.40 6.73 -35.10
C CYS A 320 -13.28 6.24 -36.04
N GLN A 321 -13.01 6.97 -37.11
CA GLN A 321 -11.98 6.68 -38.10
C GLN A 321 -10.54 6.74 -37.54
N THR A 322 -10.35 7.31 -36.34
CA THR A 322 -9.02 7.26 -35.69
C THR A 322 -8.59 5.84 -35.36
N CYS A 323 -9.55 4.92 -35.14
CA CYS A 323 -9.30 3.51 -34.82
C CYS A 323 -9.86 2.57 -35.90
N HIS A 324 -10.96 2.94 -36.56
CA HIS A 324 -11.60 2.16 -37.60
C HIS A 324 -11.25 2.70 -38.99
N LYS A 325 -10.66 1.84 -39.83
CA LYS A 325 -10.54 2.10 -41.28
C LYS A 325 -11.86 1.78 -41.91
N LEU A 326 -12.68 2.79 -42.17
CA LEU A 326 -13.93 2.69 -42.91
C LEU A 326 -13.66 2.91 -44.40
#